data_9e2588badd745445e42c6c1a15f07a6e
#
_entry.id   9e2588badd745445e42c6c1a15f07a6e
#
_cell.length_a   1.000
_cell.length_b   1.000
_cell.length_c   1.000
_cell.angle_alpha   90.00
_cell.angle_beta   90.00
_cell.angle_gamma   90.00
#
_symmetry.space_group_name_H-M   'P 1'
#
loop_
_entity.id
_entity.type
_entity.pdbx_description
1 polymer ?
#
loop_
_entity_poly.entity_id
_entity_poly.type
_entity_poly.pdbx_seq_one_letter_code
_entity_poly.pdbx_strand_id
1 'polypeptide(L)'
;MRRMIPSTQALACFEAAARHESYTRAAQELALTQSAVSRQIIALEEQLGVQLFKRSRHGVVLTPAGHQYSQQVAQWLQGIERGTLDIMAHQGAGGAISIAAVPTFATRWLLPRLPQFLQQHPGVVVHIDVQTRPFAFAERPVDAAIYTGTPEQARQWPGTQATWLMDEVIVPVCSPRLLEPATQRGRGRAYQPVAPQVLAQLPLLQQSTRPDGWRQWFEAAGVEAPHALDGPRYELFSMLAVA
;
A
#
# COMPACT_ATOMS: atom_id res chain seq x y z
N MET A 1 -8.41 -20.79 -28.79
CA MET A 1 -8.46 -19.33 -28.90
C MET A 1 -7.05 -18.78 -28.66
N ARG A 2 -6.46 -18.04 -29.60
CA ARG A 2 -5.10 -17.48 -29.42
C ARG A 2 -5.22 -16.28 -28.46
N ARG A 3 -4.47 -16.31 -27.35
CA ARG A 3 -4.48 -15.18 -26.39
C ARG A 3 -3.89 -13.93 -27.06
N MET A 4 -4.57 -12.81 -26.96
CA MET A 4 -4.10 -11.51 -27.47
C MET A 4 -3.21 -10.82 -26.41
N ILE A 5 -2.07 -11.44 -26.11
CA ILE A 5 -1.09 -10.90 -25.15
C ILE A 5 0.05 -10.26 -25.94
N PRO A 6 0.38 -8.98 -25.70
CA PRO A 6 1.56 -8.34 -26.27
C PRO A 6 2.85 -9.03 -25.80
N SER A 7 3.95 -8.85 -26.55
CA SER A 7 5.25 -9.37 -26.12
C SER A 7 5.73 -8.62 -24.85
N THR A 8 6.41 -9.34 -23.95
CA THR A 8 7.01 -8.73 -22.75
C THR A 8 8.00 -7.63 -23.10
N GLN A 9 8.71 -7.77 -24.23
CA GLN A 9 9.63 -6.74 -24.73
C GLN A 9 8.88 -5.45 -25.14
N ALA A 10 7.74 -5.58 -25.83
CA ALA A 10 6.92 -4.43 -26.20
C ALA A 10 6.35 -3.74 -24.97
N LEU A 11 5.89 -4.51 -23.97
CA LEU A 11 5.41 -3.98 -22.70
C LEU A 11 6.51 -3.27 -21.91
N ALA A 12 7.73 -3.84 -21.85
CA ALA A 12 8.88 -3.21 -21.20
C ALA A 12 9.31 -1.90 -21.90
N CYS A 13 9.34 -1.90 -23.24
CA CYS A 13 9.61 -0.68 -24.00
C CYS A 13 8.56 0.40 -23.76
N PHE A 14 7.29 0.03 -23.68
CA PHE A 14 6.19 0.96 -23.39
C PHE A 14 6.29 1.52 -21.98
N GLU A 15 6.50 0.68 -20.96
CA GLU A 15 6.62 1.11 -19.56
C GLU A 15 7.78 2.09 -19.37
N ALA A 16 8.98 1.73 -19.85
CA ALA A 16 10.15 2.58 -19.75
C ALA A 16 9.95 3.92 -20.47
N ALA A 17 9.35 3.90 -21.69
CA ALA A 17 9.04 5.11 -22.44
C ALA A 17 7.97 5.99 -21.75
N ALA A 18 6.99 5.37 -21.08
CA ALA A 18 5.96 6.05 -20.32
C ALA A 18 6.55 6.77 -19.10
N ARG A 19 7.42 6.12 -18.37
CA ARG A 19 8.05 6.65 -17.16
C ARG A 19 9.06 7.77 -17.46
N HIS A 20 9.80 7.63 -18.56
CA HIS A 20 10.80 8.64 -18.97
C HIS A 20 10.24 9.76 -19.86
N GLU A 21 9.05 9.61 -20.41
CA GLU A 21 8.49 10.45 -21.48
C GLU A 21 9.47 10.64 -22.66
N SER A 22 10.31 9.62 -22.91
CA SER A 22 11.42 9.66 -23.86
C SER A 22 11.82 8.28 -24.37
N TYR A 23 11.73 8.08 -25.68
CA TYR A 23 12.20 6.85 -26.31
C TYR A 23 13.74 6.67 -26.21
N THR A 24 14.48 7.78 -26.19
CA THR A 24 15.94 7.73 -26.06
C THR A 24 16.36 7.27 -24.66
N ARG A 25 15.72 7.79 -23.59
CA ARG A 25 16.00 7.36 -22.22
C ARG A 25 15.56 5.92 -21.98
N ALA A 26 14.40 5.54 -22.49
CA ALA A 26 13.94 4.14 -22.45
C ALA A 26 14.92 3.20 -23.16
N ALA A 27 15.45 3.59 -24.30
CA ALA A 27 16.45 2.81 -25.03
C ALA A 27 17.76 2.64 -24.25
N GLN A 28 18.23 3.68 -23.58
CA GLN A 28 19.41 3.63 -22.71
C GLN A 28 19.20 2.66 -21.54
N GLU A 29 18.05 2.74 -20.85
CA GLU A 29 17.73 1.87 -19.73
C GLU A 29 17.65 0.40 -20.15
N LEU A 30 17.00 0.13 -21.28
CA LEU A 30 16.77 -1.24 -21.76
C LEU A 30 17.95 -1.82 -22.58
N ALA A 31 19.05 -1.07 -22.70
CA ALA A 31 20.19 -1.42 -23.55
C ALA A 31 19.78 -1.73 -25.00
N LEU A 32 18.85 -0.94 -25.56
CA LEU A 32 18.33 -1.03 -26.91
C LEU A 32 18.65 0.26 -27.70
N THR A 33 18.43 0.21 -29.02
CA THR A 33 18.43 1.42 -29.84
C THR A 33 17.09 2.15 -29.75
N GLN A 34 17.09 3.48 -29.88
CA GLN A 34 15.86 4.26 -29.89
C GLN A 34 14.89 3.80 -31.02
N SER A 35 15.41 3.40 -32.16
CA SER A 35 14.60 2.86 -33.26
C SER A 35 13.97 1.50 -32.93
N ALA A 36 14.65 0.65 -32.12
CA ALA A 36 14.08 -0.61 -31.66
C ALA A 36 12.93 -0.35 -30.69
N VAL A 37 13.11 0.54 -29.70
CA VAL A 37 12.03 0.95 -28.77
C VAL A 37 10.83 1.51 -29.53
N SER A 38 11.08 2.43 -30.48
CA SER A 38 9.99 3.02 -31.29
C SER A 38 9.21 1.95 -32.07
N ARG A 39 9.90 0.97 -32.68
CA ARG A 39 9.25 -0.12 -33.41
C ARG A 39 8.40 -1.01 -32.51
N GLN A 40 8.88 -1.33 -31.29
CA GLN A 40 8.13 -2.12 -30.32
C GLN A 40 6.85 -1.39 -29.87
N ILE A 41 6.92 -0.08 -29.68
CA ILE A 41 5.76 0.74 -29.28
C ILE A 41 4.76 0.84 -30.43
N ILE A 42 5.20 1.10 -31.66
CA ILE A 42 4.33 1.14 -32.83
C ILE A 42 3.60 -0.20 -33.00
N ALA A 43 4.33 -1.32 -32.94
CA ALA A 43 3.71 -2.64 -33.04
C ALA A 43 2.71 -2.92 -31.91
N LEU A 44 2.96 -2.42 -30.71
CA LEU A 44 2.02 -2.50 -29.59
C LEU A 44 0.75 -1.68 -29.84
N GLU A 45 0.89 -0.44 -30.31
CA GLU A 45 -0.23 0.44 -30.68
C GLU A 45 -1.07 -0.15 -31.81
N GLU A 46 -0.43 -0.73 -32.83
CA GLU A 46 -1.11 -1.44 -33.92
C GLU A 46 -1.89 -2.66 -33.40
N GLN A 47 -1.28 -3.46 -32.52
CA GLN A 47 -1.93 -4.64 -31.92
C GLN A 47 -3.14 -4.25 -31.08
N LEU A 48 -3.06 -3.13 -30.34
CA LEU A 48 -4.13 -2.64 -29.46
C LEU A 48 -5.18 -1.81 -30.22
N GLY A 49 -4.86 -1.31 -31.42
CA GLY A 49 -5.72 -0.45 -32.22
C GLY A 49 -5.87 0.96 -31.66
N VAL A 50 -5.00 1.37 -30.72
CA VAL A 50 -5.04 2.70 -30.10
C VAL A 50 -3.63 3.29 -29.96
N GLN A 51 -3.53 4.62 -30.05
CA GLN A 51 -2.30 5.32 -29.78
C GLN A 51 -2.11 5.49 -28.27
N LEU A 52 -0.94 5.10 -27.77
CA LEU A 52 -0.56 5.23 -26.37
C LEU A 52 0.28 6.49 -26.12
N PHE A 53 0.97 6.97 -27.18
CA PHE A 53 1.77 8.19 -27.12
C PHE A 53 1.32 9.21 -28.17
N LYS A 54 1.56 10.48 -27.87
CA LYS A 54 1.52 11.59 -28.83
C LYS A 54 2.84 12.37 -28.79
N ARG A 55 3.23 12.92 -29.91
CA ARG A 55 4.44 13.76 -29.99
C ARG A 55 4.23 15.08 -29.25
N SER A 56 5.24 15.53 -28.56
CA SER A 56 5.32 16.84 -27.92
C SER A 56 6.57 17.59 -28.38
N ARG A 57 6.72 18.85 -27.98
CA ARG A 57 7.92 19.67 -28.29
C ARG A 57 9.20 19.11 -27.65
N HIS A 58 9.07 18.34 -26.56
CA HIS A 58 10.19 17.85 -25.76
C HIS A 58 10.33 16.32 -25.78
N GLY A 59 9.59 15.63 -26.64
CA GLY A 59 9.63 14.17 -26.73
C GLY A 59 8.27 13.56 -27.01
N VAL A 60 7.88 12.60 -26.19
CA VAL A 60 6.58 11.93 -26.26
C VAL A 60 5.86 12.07 -24.93
N VAL A 61 4.54 12.15 -24.97
CA VAL A 61 3.67 12.17 -23.78
C VAL A 61 2.57 11.14 -23.96
N LEU A 62 2.12 10.57 -22.86
CA LEU A 62 1.04 9.58 -22.87
C LEU A 62 -0.30 10.21 -23.34
N THR A 63 -1.07 9.43 -24.06
CA THR A 63 -2.49 9.67 -24.28
C THR A 63 -3.30 9.27 -23.03
N PRO A 64 -4.59 9.59 -22.92
CA PRO A 64 -5.43 9.04 -21.83
C PRO A 64 -5.42 7.50 -21.77
N ALA A 65 -5.48 6.84 -22.94
CA ALA A 65 -5.36 5.38 -23.04
C ALA A 65 -3.97 4.90 -22.59
N GLY A 66 -2.90 5.62 -22.98
CA GLY A 66 -1.54 5.35 -22.53
C GLY A 66 -1.40 5.47 -21.02
N HIS A 67 -1.97 6.48 -20.39
CA HIS A 67 -1.95 6.64 -18.93
C HIS A 67 -2.63 5.48 -18.21
N GLN A 68 -3.82 5.10 -18.65
CA GLN A 68 -4.55 3.97 -18.06
C GLN A 68 -3.76 2.67 -18.22
N TYR A 69 -3.23 2.42 -19.40
CA TYR A 69 -2.52 1.19 -19.71
C TYR A 69 -1.16 1.10 -19.01
N SER A 70 -0.44 2.22 -18.85
CA SER A 70 0.88 2.25 -18.20
C SER A 70 0.83 1.78 -16.74
N GLN A 71 -0.21 2.14 -16.00
CA GLN A 71 -0.39 1.69 -14.61
C GLN A 71 -0.55 0.17 -14.53
N GLN A 72 -1.32 -0.42 -15.43
CA GLN A 72 -1.53 -1.87 -15.49
C GLN A 72 -0.27 -2.61 -15.93
N VAL A 73 0.39 -2.12 -16.98
CA VAL A 73 1.62 -2.74 -17.51
C VAL A 73 2.73 -2.74 -16.48
N ALA A 74 2.92 -1.64 -15.74
CA ALA A 74 3.91 -1.57 -14.66
C ALA A 74 3.67 -2.65 -13.60
N GLN A 75 2.42 -2.87 -13.19
CA GLN A 75 2.06 -3.91 -12.22
C GLN A 75 2.31 -5.31 -12.76
N TRP A 76 1.97 -5.58 -14.02
CA TRP A 76 2.20 -6.88 -14.64
C TRP A 76 3.69 -7.21 -14.77
N LEU A 77 4.51 -6.24 -15.21
CA LEU A 77 5.96 -6.43 -15.33
C LEU A 77 6.61 -6.66 -13.96
N GLN A 78 6.23 -5.90 -12.95
CA GLN A 78 6.68 -6.15 -11.56
C GLN A 78 6.29 -7.54 -11.06
N GLY A 79 5.09 -8.02 -11.39
CA GLY A 79 4.66 -9.37 -11.06
C GLY A 79 5.50 -10.45 -11.73
N ILE A 80 5.82 -10.28 -13.03
CA ILE A 80 6.69 -11.19 -13.79
C ILE A 80 8.10 -11.19 -13.20
N GLU A 81 8.68 -10.01 -12.94
CA GLU A 81 10.00 -9.85 -12.35
C GLU A 81 10.10 -10.53 -10.99
N ARG A 82 9.12 -10.26 -10.08
CA ARG A 82 9.05 -10.90 -8.77
C ARG A 82 9.01 -12.42 -8.89
N GLY A 83 8.08 -12.97 -9.67
CA GLY A 83 7.97 -14.41 -9.85
C GLY A 83 9.24 -15.05 -10.45
N THR A 84 9.95 -14.32 -11.33
CA THR A 84 11.22 -14.78 -11.90
C THR A 84 12.31 -14.79 -10.81
N LEU A 85 12.44 -13.73 -10.03
CA LEU A 85 13.40 -13.64 -8.92
C LEU A 85 13.14 -14.70 -7.86
N ASP A 86 11.88 -14.98 -7.55
CA ASP A 86 11.49 -16.03 -6.59
C ASP A 86 11.96 -17.41 -7.05
N ILE A 87 11.77 -17.76 -8.31
CA ILE A 87 12.25 -19.02 -8.87
C ILE A 87 13.78 -19.09 -8.89
N MET A 88 14.45 -18.00 -9.26
CA MET A 88 15.92 -17.94 -9.29
C MET A 88 16.53 -18.05 -7.89
N ALA A 89 15.93 -17.41 -6.90
CA ALA A 89 16.41 -17.43 -5.50
C ALA A 89 16.29 -18.82 -4.86
N HIS A 90 15.28 -19.60 -5.24
CA HIS A 90 14.95 -20.86 -4.56
C HIS A 90 15.31 -22.10 -5.37
N GLN A 91 15.84 -21.96 -6.61
CA GLN A 91 16.16 -23.08 -7.52
C GLN A 91 15.05 -24.15 -7.59
N GLY A 92 13.79 -23.72 -7.43
CA GLY A 92 12.63 -24.60 -7.40
C GLY A 92 12.38 -25.34 -6.07
N ALA A 93 13.19 -25.12 -5.03
CA ALA A 93 13.00 -25.68 -3.70
C ALA A 93 12.47 -24.58 -2.75
N GLY A 94 11.29 -24.77 -2.20
CA GLY A 94 10.62 -23.79 -1.34
C GLY A 94 9.49 -23.03 -2.05
N GLY A 95 8.84 -22.14 -1.35
CA GLY A 95 7.74 -21.30 -1.84
C GLY A 95 7.86 -19.88 -1.33
N ALA A 96 7.39 -18.93 -2.13
CA ALA A 96 7.22 -17.55 -1.69
C ALA A 96 5.75 -17.32 -1.28
N ILE A 97 5.54 -16.64 -0.17
CA ILE A 97 4.23 -16.17 0.28
C ILE A 97 4.25 -14.66 0.29
N SER A 98 3.34 -14.04 -0.45
CA SER A 98 3.17 -12.59 -0.50
C SER A 98 1.99 -12.19 0.38
N ILE A 99 2.27 -11.39 1.43
CA ILE A 99 1.26 -10.95 2.40
C ILE A 99 1.10 -9.43 2.30
N ALA A 100 -0.10 -8.97 2.02
CA ALA A 100 -0.45 -7.56 2.18
C ALA A 100 -0.82 -7.28 3.65
N ALA A 101 -0.29 -6.21 4.24
CA ALA A 101 -0.61 -5.86 5.61
C ALA A 101 -0.60 -4.34 5.83
N VAL A 102 -1.37 -3.86 6.82
CA VAL A 102 -1.30 -2.47 7.22
C VAL A 102 0.05 -2.17 7.91
N PRO A 103 0.66 -1.00 7.68
CA PRO A 103 2.07 -0.73 8.02
C PRO A 103 2.43 -1.00 9.47
N THR A 104 1.65 -0.47 10.41
CA THR A 104 1.95 -0.60 11.85
C THR A 104 1.82 -2.04 12.32
N PHE A 105 0.82 -2.77 11.82
CA PHE A 105 0.67 -4.19 12.13
C PHE A 105 1.83 -5.01 11.55
N ALA A 106 2.21 -4.76 10.29
CA ALA A 106 3.34 -5.43 9.68
C ALA A 106 4.61 -5.24 10.51
N THR A 107 4.94 -4.00 10.90
CA THR A 107 6.20 -3.69 11.59
C THR A 107 6.21 -4.09 13.07
N ARG A 108 5.08 -3.96 13.77
CA ARG A 108 5.02 -4.16 15.23
C ARG A 108 4.56 -5.54 15.66
N TRP A 109 3.77 -6.22 14.84
CA TRP A 109 3.23 -7.53 15.18
C TRP A 109 3.75 -8.65 14.27
N LEU A 110 3.71 -8.48 12.96
CA LEU A 110 4.04 -9.55 12.01
C LEU A 110 5.55 -9.79 11.93
N LEU A 111 6.34 -8.78 11.60
CA LEU A 111 7.79 -8.90 11.42
C LEU A 111 8.52 -9.52 12.64
N PRO A 112 8.21 -9.17 13.90
CA PRO A 112 8.86 -9.82 15.05
C PRO A 112 8.57 -11.32 15.20
N ARG A 113 7.51 -11.82 14.57
CA ARG A 113 7.09 -13.24 14.63
C ARG A 113 7.58 -14.08 13.47
N LEU A 114 7.97 -13.45 12.37
CA LEU A 114 8.45 -14.16 11.17
C LEU A 114 9.68 -15.04 11.42
N PRO A 115 10.68 -14.63 12.23
CA PRO A 115 11.84 -15.50 12.46
C PRO A 115 11.47 -16.87 13.04
N GLN A 116 10.51 -16.94 13.96
CA GLN A 116 10.03 -18.21 14.51
C GLN A 116 9.31 -19.05 13.46
N PHE A 117 8.49 -18.42 12.63
CA PHE A 117 7.79 -19.10 11.52
C PHE A 117 8.79 -19.68 10.51
N LEU A 118 9.78 -18.88 10.10
CA LEU A 118 10.78 -19.30 9.12
C LEU A 118 11.70 -20.42 9.63
N GLN A 119 11.96 -20.48 10.94
CA GLN A 119 12.67 -21.61 11.56
C GLN A 119 11.89 -22.92 11.46
N GLN A 120 10.56 -22.86 11.56
CA GLN A 120 9.67 -24.03 11.46
C GLN A 120 9.41 -24.44 9.99
N HIS A 121 9.57 -23.50 9.06
CA HIS A 121 9.31 -23.70 7.63
C HIS A 121 10.54 -23.28 6.80
N PRO A 122 11.65 -24.04 6.88
CA PRO A 122 12.87 -23.73 6.12
C PRO A 122 12.57 -23.80 4.61
N GLY A 123 13.06 -22.82 3.87
CA GLY A 123 12.83 -22.70 2.42
C GLY A 123 11.60 -21.88 2.03
N VAL A 124 10.78 -21.44 2.99
CA VAL A 124 9.71 -20.47 2.73
C VAL A 124 10.27 -19.05 2.77
N VAL A 125 9.91 -18.23 1.78
CA VAL A 125 10.19 -16.79 1.77
C VAL A 125 8.89 -16.03 1.94
N VAL A 126 8.90 -15.00 2.79
CA VAL A 126 7.73 -14.17 3.04
C VAL A 126 8.01 -12.76 2.53
N HIS A 127 7.23 -12.34 1.54
CA HIS A 127 7.18 -10.97 1.06
C HIS A 127 6.05 -10.22 1.76
N ILE A 128 6.32 -8.99 2.19
CA ILE A 128 5.32 -8.14 2.83
C ILE A 128 5.09 -6.91 1.97
N ASP A 129 3.87 -6.79 1.46
CA ASP A 129 3.37 -5.60 0.78
C ASP A 129 2.61 -4.72 1.78
N VAL A 130 3.00 -3.46 1.87
CA VAL A 130 2.32 -2.51 2.75
C VAL A 130 1.11 -1.91 2.02
N GLN A 131 -0.07 -2.07 2.62
CA GLN A 131 -1.33 -1.56 2.08
C GLN A 131 -2.10 -0.80 3.16
N THR A 132 -2.48 0.45 2.86
CA THR A 132 -3.26 1.29 3.78
C THR A 132 -4.75 1.31 3.45
N ARG A 133 -5.11 0.85 2.25
CA ARG A 133 -6.51 0.85 1.74
C ARG A 133 -6.91 -0.53 1.25
N PRO A 134 -8.21 -0.85 1.24
CA PRO A 134 -8.72 -2.06 0.61
C PRO A 134 -8.33 -2.11 -0.88
N PHE A 135 -8.08 -3.31 -1.37
CA PHE A 135 -7.75 -3.58 -2.77
C PHE A 135 -8.45 -4.85 -3.25
N ALA A 136 -8.56 -5.03 -4.56
CA ALA A 136 -9.05 -6.28 -5.12
C ALA A 136 -7.89 -7.28 -5.26
N PHE A 137 -8.06 -8.51 -4.73
CA PHE A 137 -7.05 -9.57 -4.87
C PHE A 137 -6.74 -9.91 -6.33
N ALA A 138 -7.74 -9.79 -7.21
CA ALA A 138 -7.53 -10.00 -8.66
C ALA A 138 -6.56 -8.99 -9.30
N GLU A 139 -6.33 -7.84 -8.66
CA GLU A 139 -5.48 -6.77 -9.17
C GLU A 139 -4.07 -6.80 -8.58
N ARG A 140 -3.82 -7.68 -7.59
CA ARG A 140 -2.53 -7.75 -6.91
C ARG A 140 -2.05 -9.19 -6.72
N PRO A 141 -0.77 -9.46 -6.95
CA PRO A 141 -0.19 -10.79 -6.76
C PRO A 141 0.15 -11.01 -5.26
N VAL A 142 -0.89 -11.12 -4.43
CA VAL A 142 -0.75 -11.45 -3.00
C VAL A 142 -1.55 -12.69 -2.67
N ASP A 143 -1.00 -13.56 -1.82
CA ASP A 143 -1.61 -14.82 -1.40
C ASP A 143 -2.54 -14.60 -0.21
N ALA A 144 -2.23 -13.63 0.64
CA ALA A 144 -3.02 -13.28 1.80
C ALA A 144 -2.98 -11.79 2.09
N ALA A 145 -3.99 -11.29 2.82
CA ALA A 145 -4.00 -9.94 3.36
C ALA A 145 -4.38 -9.96 4.84
N ILE A 146 -3.66 -9.17 5.63
CA ILE A 146 -4.02 -8.89 7.01
C ILE A 146 -4.58 -7.48 7.05
N TYR A 147 -5.86 -7.40 7.32
CA TYR A 147 -6.60 -6.15 7.22
C TYR A 147 -7.52 -5.97 8.42
N THR A 148 -7.77 -4.73 8.79
CA THR A 148 -8.71 -4.39 9.86
C THR A 148 -10.04 -3.98 9.27
N GLY A 149 -11.12 -4.59 9.73
CA GLY A 149 -12.45 -4.29 9.24
C GLY A 149 -13.51 -5.09 9.96
N THR A 150 -14.76 -4.84 9.62
CA THR A 150 -15.90 -5.61 10.12
C THR A 150 -16.06 -6.92 9.34
N PRO A 151 -16.78 -7.94 9.90
CA PRO A 151 -17.11 -9.14 9.16
C PRO A 151 -17.84 -8.88 7.85
N GLU A 152 -18.65 -7.82 7.77
CA GLU A 152 -19.36 -7.40 6.56
C GLU A 152 -18.39 -6.91 5.48
N GLN A 153 -17.38 -6.13 5.87
CA GLN A 153 -16.33 -5.66 4.95
C GLN A 153 -15.48 -6.82 4.43
N ALA A 154 -15.17 -7.81 5.27
CA ALA A 154 -14.45 -9.00 4.85
C ALA A 154 -15.21 -9.80 3.77
N ARG A 155 -16.56 -9.83 3.83
CA ARG A 155 -17.40 -10.49 2.81
C ARG A 155 -17.40 -9.79 1.46
N GLN A 156 -16.95 -8.54 1.40
CA GLN A 156 -16.88 -7.76 0.15
C GLN A 156 -15.65 -8.09 -0.71
N TRP A 157 -14.77 -9.00 -0.27
CA TRP A 157 -13.62 -9.46 -1.04
C TRP A 157 -13.93 -10.79 -1.77
N PRO A 158 -14.37 -10.72 -3.06
CA PRO A 158 -14.76 -11.91 -3.79
C PRO A 158 -13.61 -12.89 -3.95
N GLY A 159 -13.91 -14.19 -3.87
CA GLY A 159 -12.94 -15.26 -4.06
C GLY A 159 -11.93 -15.43 -2.91
N THR A 160 -12.16 -14.79 -1.76
CA THR A 160 -11.32 -14.93 -0.57
C THR A 160 -12.05 -15.67 0.55
N GLN A 161 -11.28 -16.24 1.46
CA GLN A 161 -11.76 -16.76 2.73
C GLN A 161 -11.18 -15.91 3.85
N ALA A 162 -12.04 -15.28 4.65
CA ALA A 162 -11.63 -14.50 5.80
C ALA A 162 -11.56 -15.37 7.06
N THR A 163 -10.47 -15.23 7.81
CA THR A 163 -10.28 -15.85 9.12
C THR A 163 -10.03 -14.74 10.14
N TRP A 164 -10.77 -14.76 11.24
CA TRP A 164 -10.53 -13.83 12.33
C TRP A 164 -9.18 -14.11 13.00
N LEU A 165 -8.39 -13.07 13.21
CA LEU A 165 -7.06 -13.16 13.79
C LEU A 165 -7.03 -12.66 15.24
N MET A 166 -7.55 -11.47 15.49
CA MET A 166 -7.63 -10.82 16.80
C MET A 166 -8.57 -9.63 16.77
N ASP A 167 -9.03 -9.20 17.95
CA ASP A 167 -9.77 -7.96 18.09
C ASP A 167 -8.84 -6.74 18.01
N GLU A 168 -9.39 -5.63 17.56
CA GLU A 168 -8.73 -4.35 17.59
C GLU A 168 -9.31 -3.50 18.73
N VAL A 169 -8.41 -3.03 19.60
CA VAL A 169 -8.77 -2.11 20.67
C VAL A 169 -8.13 -0.75 20.37
N ILE A 170 -8.97 0.28 20.25
CA ILE A 170 -8.52 1.65 20.01
C ILE A 170 -8.53 2.39 21.35
N VAL A 171 -7.37 2.98 21.70
CA VAL A 171 -7.22 3.80 22.91
C VAL A 171 -6.66 5.16 22.54
N PRO A 172 -7.14 6.25 23.18
CA PRO A 172 -6.55 7.58 23.06
C PRO A 172 -5.13 7.59 23.63
N VAL A 173 -4.21 8.23 22.92
CA VAL A 173 -2.85 8.45 23.39
C VAL A 173 -2.46 9.90 23.15
N CYS A 174 -1.67 10.48 24.04
CA CYS A 174 -1.14 11.82 23.86
C CYS A 174 0.21 11.98 24.56
N SER A 175 0.92 13.05 24.22
CA SER A 175 2.09 13.45 24.99
C SER A 175 1.68 13.81 26.41
N PRO A 176 2.40 13.34 27.47
CA PRO A 176 2.15 13.77 28.84
C PRO A 176 2.15 15.30 29.00
N ARG A 177 2.93 16.01 28.19
CA ARG A 177 3.03 17.47 28.20
C ARG A 177 1.71 18.18 27.87
N LEU A 178 0.84 17.51 27.12
CA LEU A 178 -0.47 18.05 26.74
C LEU A 178 -1.44 18.08 27.91
N LEU A 179 -1.26 17.18 28.87
CA LEU A 179 -2.14 17.02 30.03
C LEU A 179 -1.60 17.71 31.29
N GLU A 180 -0.31 18.09 31.32
CA GLU A 180 0.30 18.74 32.45
C GLU A 180 0.08 20.26 32.39
N PRO A 181 -0.52 20.91 33.41
CA PRO A 181 -0.46 22.34 33.54
C PRO A 181 1.01 22.80 33.56
N ALA A 182 1.32 23.91 32.93
CA ALA A 182 2.70 24.45 32.80
C ALA A 182 3.41 24.64 34.17
N THR A 183 2.68 24.64 35.25
CA THR A 183 3.14 24.85 36.65
C THR A 183 3.48 23.54 37.40
N GLN A 184 3.21 22.34 36.82
CA GLN A 184 3.33 21.06 37.57
C GLN A 184 4.28 20.05 36.91
N ARG A 185 5.32 20.51 36.20
CA ARG A 185 6.34 19.63 35.59
C ARG A 185 7.31 19.08 36.66
N GLY A 186 6.86 18.06 37.41
CA GLY A 186 7.66 17.39 38.43
C GLY A 186 7.70 15.87 38.22
N ARG A 187 8.88 15.28 38.37
CA ARG A 187 9.11 13.81 38.32
C ARG A 187 8.29 13.10 39.40
N GLY A 188 7.48 12.10 39.04
CA GLY A 188 7.04 11.07 39.98
C GLY A 188 5.56 11.04 40.37
N ARG A 189 4.62 11.61 39.56
CA ARG A 189 3.20 11.41 39.81
C ARG A 189 2.66 10.19 39.10
N ALA A 190 1.95 9.33 39.81
CA ALA A 190 1.15 8.24 39.23
C ALA A 190 0.19 8.82 38.19
N TYR A 191 0.16 8.20 37.02
CA TYR A 191 -0.72 8.57 35.91
C TYR A 191 -2.18 8.51 36.37
N GLN A 192 -2.89 9.64 36.39
CA GLN A 192 -4.31 9.64 36.64
C GLN A 192 -5.07 9.51 35.32
N PRO A 193 -6.11 8.67 35.26
CA PRO A 193 -6.97 8.58 34.09
C PRO A 193 -7.57 9.95 33.77
N VAL A 194 -7.49 10.35 32.51
CA VAL A 194 -8.08 11.59 32.01
C VAL A 194 -9.52 11.33 31.62
N ALA A 195 -10.44 12.17 32.13
CA ALA A 195 -11.84 12.01 31.76
C ALA A 195 -12.05 12.28 30.25
N PRO A 196 -12.91 11.50 29.57
CA PRO A 196 -13.18 11.67 28.14
C PRO A 196 -13.61 13.08 27.74
N GLN A 197 -14.32 13.77 28.61
CA GLN A 197 -14.76 15.15 28.41
C GLN A 197 -13.60 16.15 28.29
N VAL A 198 -12.50 15.89 28.97
CA VAL A 198 -11.27 16.70 28.86
C VAL A 198 -10.61 16.45 27.49
N LEU A 199 -10.59 15.20 27.03
CA LEU A 199 -10.02 14.87 25.72
C LEU A 199 -10.81 15.53 24.58
N ALA A 200 -12.13 15.70 24.72
CA ALA A 200 -12.96 16.36 23.71
C ALA A 200 -12.63 17.84 23.50
N GLN A 201 -11.89 18.46 24.43
CA GLN A 201 -11.46 19.87 24.34
C GLN A 201 -10.02 20.03 23.84
N LEU A 202 -9.30 18.92 23.62
CA LEU A 202 -7.92 18.96 23.17
C LEU A 202 -7.84 18.94 21.64
N PRO A 203 -6.74 19.44 21.04
CA PRO A 203 -6.48 19.25 19.62
C PRO A 203 -6.38 17.76 19.29
N LEU A 204 -7.24 17.29 18.38
CA LEU A 204 -7.28 15.90 17.98
C LEU A 204 -6.48 15.69 16.69
N LEU A 205 -5.68 14.61 16.63
CA LEU A 205 -5.01 14.17 15.43
C LEU A 205 -5.83 13.07 14.77
N GLN A 206 -6.09 13.20 13.48
CA GLN A 206 -6.96 12.31 12.72
C GLN A 206 -6.13 11.33 11.88
N GLN A 207 -6.60 10.09 11.78
CA GLN A 207 -6.07 9.13 10.82
C GLN A 207 -6.90 9.13 9.54
N SER A 208 -6.26 9.39 8.39
CA SER A 208 -6.95 9.51 7.09
C SER A 208 -7.68 8.24 6.67
N THR A 209 -7.18 7.06 7.06
CA THR A 209 -7.79 5.75 6.74
C THR A 209 -8.90 5.36 7.71
N ARG A 210 -9.09 6.13 8.82
CA ARG A 210 -10.12 5.92 9.84
C ARG A 210 -10.69 7.26 10.29
N PRO A 211 -11.41 7.94 9.39
CA PRO A 211 -11.85 9.32 9.64
C PRO A 211 -12.81 9.45 10.83
N ASP A 212 -13.49 8.37 11.21
CA ASP A 212 -14.47 8.33 12.28
C ASP A 212 -13.93 7.83 13.63
N GLY A 213 -12.62 7.59 13.74
CA GLY A 213 -12.03 6.94 14.92
C GLY A 213 -12.34 7.66 16.24
N TRP A 214 -12.15 8.97 16.30
CA TRP A 214 -12.48 9.76 17.48
C TRP A 214 -13.97 9.83 17.75
N ARG A 215 -14.79 10.01 16.73
CA ARG A 215 -16.25 10.02 16.88
C ARG A 215 -16.76 8.73 17.53
N GLN A 216 -16.36 7.57 16.98
CA GLN A 216 -16.74 6.26 17.51
C GLN A 216 -16.25 6.07 18.96
N TRP A 217 -15.04 6.54 19.26
CA TRP A 217 -14.51 6.44 20.61
C TRP A 217 -15.30 7.29 21.61
N PHE A 218 -15.63 8.56 21.28
CA PHE A 218 -16.43 9.42 22.15
C PHE A 218 -17.87 8.90 22.31
N GLU A 219 -18.47 8.40 21.24
CA GLU A 219 -19.79 7.74 21.29
C GLU A 219 -19.76 6.54 22.26
N ALA A 220 -18.75 5.68 22.17
CA ALA A 220 -18.58 4.55 23.09
C ALA A 220 -18.32 4.99 24.54
N ALA A 221 -17.69 6.14 24.74
CA ALA A 221 -17.48 6.73 26.06
C ALA A 221 -18.69 7.52 26.60
N GLY A 222 -19.78 7.66 25.82
CA GLY A 222 -20.98 8.42 26.19
C GLY A 222 -20.75 9.93 26.30
N VAL A 223 -19.84 10.48 25.48
CA VAL A 223 -19.47 11.91 25.51
C VAL A 223 -19.78 12.56 24.16
N GLU A 224 -20.47 13.69 24.23
CA GLU A 224 -20.65 14.55 23.05
C GLU A 224 -19.35 15.28 22.70
N ALA A 225 -18.88 15.12 21.48
CA ALA A 225 -17.66 15.75 20.96
C ALA A 225 -17.92 16.32 19.54
N PRO A 226 -18.49 17.53 19.43
CA PRO A 226 -18.86 18.12 18.14
C PRO A 226 -17.67 18.33 17.22
N HIS A 227 -16.46 18.47 17.78
CA HIS A 227 -15.20 18.65 17.06
C HIS A 227 -14.40 17.34 16.86
N ALA A 228 -15.03 16.18 17.05
CA ALA A 228 -14.35 14.88 16.94
C ALA A 228 -13.74 14.58 15.56
N LEU A 229 -14.18 15.28 14.52
CA LEU A 229 -13.68 15.12 13.14
C LEU A 229 -12.69 16.22 12.71
N ASP A 230 -12.42 17.19 13.58
CA ASP A 230 -11.55 18.32 13.29
C ASP A 230 -10.08 17.97 13.55
N GLY A 231 -9.17 18.76 12.97
CA GLY A 231 -7.74 18.64 13.19
C GLY A 231 -6.95 18.05 12.03
N PRO A 232 -5.61 18.08 12.12
CA PRO A 232 -4.73 17.60 11.08
C PRO A 232 -4.84 16.09 10.87
N ARG A 233 -4.66 15.66 9.62
CA ARG A 233 -4.84 14.26 9.19
C ARG A 233 -3.55 13.65 8.72
N TYR A 234 -3.25 12.46 9.24
CA TYR A 234 -2.09 11.67 8.86
C TYR A 234 -2.52 10.28 8.39
N GLU A 235 -1.79 9.71 7.46
CA GLU A 235 -2.16 8.40 6.90
C GLU A 235 -1.74 7.24 7.81
N LEU A 236 -0.59 7.36 8.48
CA LEU A 236 0.00 6.29 9.27
C LEU A 236 -0.09 6.56 10.78
N PHE A 237 -0.38 5.53 11.57
CA PHE A 237 -0.31 5.60 13.02
C PHE A 237 1.07 6.01 13.55
N SER A 238 2.14 5.60 12.87
CA SER A 238 3.50 6.02 13.22
C SER A 238 3.72 7.53 13.08
N MET A 239 3.06 8.18 12.13
CA MET A 239 3.08 9.65 11.99
C MET A 239 2.34 10.32 13.15
N LEU A 240 1.16 9.80 13.52
CA LEU A 240 0.39 10.30 14.67
C LEU A 240 1.18 10.19 15.97
N ALA A 241 1.97 9.12 16.14
CA ALA A 241 2.74 8.90 17.36
C ALA A 241 3.93 9.87 17.51
N VAL A 242 4.34 10.55 16.45
CA VAL A 242 5.49 11.49 16.43
C VAL A 242 5.01 12.95 16.41
N ALA A 243 3.81 13.21 15.89
CA ALA A 243 3.22 14.55 15.81
C ALA A 243 2.74 15.05 17.18
#